data_93e9269e46042a6eaf719049d3b31343
#
_entry.id   93e9269e46042a6eaf719049d3b31343
#
_cell.length_a   1.000
_cell.length_b   1.000
_cell.length_c   1.000
_cell.angle_alpha   90.00
_cell.angle_beta   90.00
_cell.angle_gamma   90.00
#
_symmetry.space_group_name_H-M   'P 1'
#
loop_
_entity.id
_entity.type
_entity.pdbx_description
1 polymer ?
#
loop_
_entity_poly.entity_id
_entity_poly.type
_entity_poly.pdbx_seq_one_letter_code
_entity_poly.pdbx_strand_id
1 'polypeptide(L)'
;NDVENVKIVIGQKLRSDELTIYEDPPNLQTPNSLKQKMRRVINAIAKRCPYVLCTTYLPKRAEWKLALMLGSIPLYWVEPTRSQQVDSPSFREHLALPITGDEFERFARKLICKQIPRSFVERYASIRSGITRSFGRKYPRAIFTSNLHLSSDSFSIWTAEARNHGCKLLISQHGGLNGQGLFPTRGETHESRIADCHLPWGWKDESERSKNVPALINVGREVFGDQSEAPKLLLVTDCTYRYGRQPWMSSIDNQIYLTNLQALVEQLPKEIYRQTIVRLHHHY
;
A
#
# COMPACT_ATOMS: atom_id res chain seq x y z
N ASN A 1 -7.51 34.10 -19.95
CA ASN A 1 -6.81 33.46 -21.09
C ASN A 1 -6.15 32.11 -20.70
N ASP A 2 -5.75 31.93 -19.44
CA ASP A 2 -5.10 30.68 -19.02
C ASP A 2 -6.08 29.54 -18.74
N VAL A 3 -7.33 29.86 -18.46
CA VAL A 3 -8.36 28.83 -18.15
C VAL A 3 -8.81 28.10 -19.42
N GLU A 4 -8.82 28.77 -20.59
CA GLU A 4 -9.14 28.11 -21.86
C GLU A 4 -8.05 27.15 -22.32
N ASN A 5 -6.78 27.49 -22.08
CA ASN A 5 -5.66 26.61 -22.39
C ASN A 5 -5.64 25.33 -21.50
N VAL A 6 -6.05 25.46 -20.24
CA VAL A 6 -6.19 24.31 -19.34
C VAL A 6 -7.34 23.39 -19.77
N LYS A 7 -8.45 23.93 -20.25
CA LYS A 7 -9.57 23.14 -20.81
C LYS A 7 -9.18 22.36 -22.08
N ILE A 8 -8.38 22.97 -22.96
CA ILE A 8 -7.92 22.33 -24.19
C ILE A 8 -6.95 21.17 -23.87
N VAL A 9 -6.04 21.34 -22.91
CA VAL A 9 -5.09 20.28 -22.50
C VAL A 9 -5.81 19.12 -21.81
N ILE A 10 -6.80 19.38 -20.99
CA ILE A 10 -7.63 18.34 -20.35
C ILE A 10 -8.50 17.64 -21.41
N GLY A 11 -9.09 18.37 -22.34
CA GLY A 11 -9.90 17.81 -23.41
C GLY A 11 -9.13 16.95 -24.41
N GLN A 12 -7.86 17.26 -24.68
CA GLN A 12 -6.99 16.44 -25.53
C GLN A 12 -6.51 15.15 -24.83
N LYS A 13 -6.30 15.18 -23.51
CA LYS A 13 -5.93 13.98 -22.73
C LYS A 13 -7.10 13.02 -22.49
N LEU A 14 -8.33 13.48 -22.67
CA LEU A 14 -9.55 12.67 -22.49
C LEU A 14 -10.15 12.15 -23.81
N ARG A 15 -9.43 12.22 -24.93
CA ARG A 15 -9.83 11.46 -26.12
C ARG A 15 -9.73 9.99 -25.81
N SER A 16 -10.84 9.31 -25.87
CA SER A 16 -11.08 7.92 -25.47
C SER A 16 -10.21 6.89 -26.18
N ASP A 17 -9.50 7.28 -27.21
CA ASP A 17 -8.77 6.37 -28.09
C ASP A 17 -7.28 6.24 -27.69
N GLU A 18 -6.80 7.11 -26.78
CA GLU A 18 -5.45 7.08 -26.24
C GLU A 18 -5.38 6.80 -24.72
N LEU A 19 -6.44 6.29 -24.14
CA LEU A 19 -6.27 5.63 -22.85
C LEU A 19 -5.40 4.40 -23.10
N THR A 20 -4.08 4.62 -23.11
CA THR A 20 -3.09 3.56 -23.03
C THR A 20 -3.53 2.74 -21.83
N ILE A 21 -4.20 1.64 -22.12
CA ILE A 21 -4.44 0.59 -21.16
C ILE A 21 -3.07 0.31 -20.60
N TYR A 22 -2.86 0.60 -19.33
CA TYR A 22 -1.63 0.21 -18.63
C TYR A 22 -1.55 -1.30 -18.79
N GLU A 23 -0.84 -1.75 -19.82
CA GLU A 23 -0.47 -3.14 -19.93
C GLU A 23 0.40 -3.41 -18.72
N ASP A 24 -0.03 -4.36 -17.90
CA ASP A 24 0.81 -4.83 -16.80
C ASP A 24 2.20 -5.10 -17.39
N PRO A 25 3.27 -4.57 -16.77
CA PRO A 25 4.60 -4.78 -17.29
C PRO A 25 4.80 -6.28 -17.51
N PRO A 26 5.38 -6.69 -18.64
CA PRO A 26 5.56 -8.10 -18.93
C PRO A 26 6.22 -8.73 -17.71
N ASN A 27 5.67 -9.86 -17.28
CA ASN A 27 6.17 -10.58 -16.11
C ASN A 27 7.61 -11.01 -16.42
N LEU A 28 8.56 -10.11 -16.15
CA LEU A 28 9.99 -10.34 -16.32
C LEU A 28 10.36 -11.48 -15.38
N GLN A 29 10.28 -12.69 -15.90
CA GLN A 29 10.77 -13.88 -15.23
C GLN A 29 12.29 -13.72 -15.10
N THR A 30 12.69 -13.12 -13.98
CA THR A 30 14.10 -13.09 -13.61
C THR A 30 14.63 -14.52 -13.51
N PRO A 31 15.86 -14.76 -13.97
CA PRO A 31 16.40 -16.12 -14.06
C PRO A 31 16.35 -16.84 -12.70
N ASN A 32 16.08 -18.14 -12.74
CA ASN A 32 15.94 -19.09 -11.62
C ASN A 32 17.09 -19.05 -10.60
N SER A 33 17.14 -18.02 -9.76
CA SER A 33 18.15 -17.95 -8.71
C SER A 33 17.84 -18.97 -7.60
N LEU A 34 18.87 -19.47 -6.92
CA LEU A 34 18.72 -20.35 -5.76
C LEU A 34 17.75 -19.78 -4.71
N LYS A 35 17.79 -18.47 -4.53
CA LYS A 35 16.87 -17.72 -3.67
C LYS A 35 15.40 -17.89 -4.06
N GLN A 36 15.09 -17.91 -5.36
CA GLN A 36 13.72 -18.12 -5.84
C GLN A 36 13.26 -19.57 -5.64
N LYS A 37 14.15 -20.54 -5.85
CA LYS A 37 13.86 -21.96 -5.58
C LYS A 37 13.53 -22.16 -4.09
N MET A 38 14.35 -21.60 -3.19
CA MET A 38 14.08 -21.62 -1.75
C MET A 38 12.74 -20.98 -1.39
N ARG A 39 12.42 -19.80 -1.95
CA ARG A 39 11.13 -19.14 -1.72
C ARG A 39 9.94 -19.99 -2.18
N ARG A 40 10.07 -20.72 -3.29
CA ARG A 40 9.01 -21.64 -3.76
C ARG A 40 8.76 -22.76 -2.75
N VAL A 41 9.82 -23.36 -2.18
CA VAL A 41 9.70 -24.41 -1.16
C VAL A 41 9.06 -23.85 0.11
N ILE A 42 9.56 -22.71 0.61
CA ILE A 42 8.99 -22.03 1.78
C ILE A 42 7.50 -21.74 1.55
N ASN A 43 7.13 -21.17 0.40
CA ASN A 43 5.73 -20.88 0.10
C ASN A 43 4.85 -22.13 0.00
N ALA A 44 5.37 -23.25 -0.48
CA ALA A 44 4.61 -24.49 -0.54
C ALA A 44 4.19 -25.00 0.85
N ILE A 45 5.05 -24.76 1.85
CA ILE A 45 4.74 -25.06 3.25
C ILE A 45 3.84 -23.97 3.85
N ALA A 46 4.19 -22.68 3.66
CA ALA A 46 3.47 -21.55 4.23
C ALA A 46 1.98 -21.53 3.86
N LYS A 47 1.64 -21.93 2.62
CA LYS A 47 0.25 -22.04 2.13
C LYS A 47 -0.60 -23.05 2.88
N ARG A 48 0.01 -23.97 3.62
CA ARG A 48 -0.67 -25.00 4.43
C ARG A 48 -0.75 -24.64 5.90
N CYS A 49 -0.06 -23.58 6.30
CA CYS A 49 -0.03 -23.13 7.69
C CYS A 49 -1.36 -22.49 8.11
N PRO A 50 -1.74 -22.60 9.38
CA PRO A 50 -2.98 -22.02 9.89
C PRO A 50 -2.95 -20.50 9.97
N TYR A 51 -1.77 -19.89 10.03
CA TYR A 51 -1.58 -18.44 10.11
C TYR A 51 -0.65 -17.98 9.00
N VAL A 52 -1.06 -16.94 8.29
CA VAL A 52 -0.27 -16.35 7.20
C VAL A 52 0.26 -14.99 7.64
N LEU A 53 1.59 -14.87 7.65
CA LEU A 53 2.31 -13.61 7.86
C LEU A 53 2.91 -13.21 6.51
N CYS A 54 2.51 -12.04 6.01
CA CYS A 54 2.92 -11.58 4.68
C CYS A 54 3.07 -10.06 4.65
N THR A 55 4.25 -9.56 4.35
CA THR A 55 4.54 -8.11 4.30
C THR A 55 4.14 -7.42 5.61
N THR A 56 4.67 -7.90 6.74
CA THR A 56 4.27 -7.47 8.09
C THR A 56 5.02 -6.24 8.60
N TYR A 57 6.04 -5.76 7.88
CA TYR A 57 6.99 -4.73 8.35
C TYR A 57 7.83 -5.13 9.57
N LEU A 58 7.64 -6.31 10.12
CA LEU A 58 8.54 -6.85 11.12
C LEU A 58 9.94 -7.09 10.53
N PRO A 59 11.02 -6.83 11.28
CA PRO A 59 12.34 -7.33 10.93
C PRO A 59 12.30 -8.84 10.69
N LYS A 60 13.04 -9.34 9.69
CA LYS A 60 12.93 -10.74 9.25
C LYS A 60 13.09 -11.75 10.40
N ARG A 61 14.02 -11.50 11.33
CA ARG A 61 14.20 -12.37 12.50
C ARG A 61 12.95 -12.42 13.39
N ALA A 62 12.31 -11.27 13.63
CA ALA A 62 11.10 -11.18 14.44
C ALA A 62 9.90 -11.81 13.71
N GLU A 63 9.78 -11.59 12.40
CA GLU A 63 8.72 -12.21 11.57
C GLU A 63 8.80 -13.74 11.60
N TRP A 64 10.00 -14.30 11.43
CA TRP A 64 10.22 -15.74 11.52
C TRP A 64 9.95 -16.28 12.93
N LYS A 65 10.44 -15.58 13.97
CA LYS A 65 10.20 -15.99 15.37
C LYS A 65 8.69 -16.03 15.66
N LEU A 66 7.96 -14.99 15.30
CA LEU A 66 6.51 -14.91 15.47
C LEU A 66 5.79 -16.03 14.71
N ALA A 67 6.16 -16.24 13.45
CA ALA A 67 5.55 -17.29 12.63
C ALA A 67 5.76 -18.68 13.24
N LEU A 68 6.98 -19.01 13.68
CA LEU A 68 7.28 -20.29 14.32
C LEU A 68 6.53 -20.48 15.63
N MET A 69 6.42 -19.43 16.46
CA MET A 69 5.61 -19.48 17.70
C MET A 69 4.13 -19.78 17.43
N LEU A 70 3.63 -19.39 16.25
CA LEU A 70 2.27 -19.65 15.78
C LEU A 70 2.15 -21.00 15.03
N GLY A 71 3.18 -21.83 15.00
CA GLY A 71 3.19 -23.08 14.21
C GLY A 71 3.12 -22.84 12.71
N SER A 72 3.66 -21.72 12.25
CA SER A 72 3.58 -21.27 10.84
C SER A 72 4.96 -20.81 10.36
N ILE A 73 5.05 -20.49 9.08
CA ILE A 73 6.22 -19.86 8.48
C ILE A 73 5.76 -18.66 7.63
N PRO A 74 6.60 -17.60 7.46
CA PRO A 74 6.23 -16.45 6.67
C PRO A 74 5.91 -16.81 5.21
N LEU A 75 4.88 -16.18 4.65
CA LEU A 75 4.52 -16.33 3.24
C LEU A 75 5.17 -15.19 2.43
N TYR A 76 5.90 -15.55 1.39
CA TYR A 76 6.36 -14.60 0.38
C TYR A 76 5.31 -14.51 -0.72
N TRP A 77 4.55 -13.41 -0.75
CA TRP A 77 3.53 -13.26 -1.78
C TRP A 77 4.12 -13.29 -3.17
N VAL A 78 3.52 -14.06 -4.03
CA VAL A 78 3.82 -14.14 -5.45
C VAL A 78 2.49 -14.03 -6.17
N GLU A 79 2.39 -13.10 -7.11
CA GLU A 79 1.18 -12.91 -7.89
C GLU A 79 0.80 -14.22 -8.59
N PRO A 80 -0.44 -14.68 -8.45
CA PRO A 80 -0.91 -15.88 -9.14
C PRO A 80 -0.82 -15.70 -10.65
N THR A 81 -0.42 -16.76 -11.36
CA THR A 81 -0.40 -16.74 -12.82
C THR A 81 -1.82 -16.50 -13.34
N ARG A 82 -1.99 -15.43 -14.09
CA ARG A 82 -3.26 -15.05 -14.69
C ARG A 82 -3.50 -15.87 -15.95
N SER A 83 -4.74 -16.29 -16.18
CA SER A 83 -5.17 -16.78 -17.49
C SER A 83 -5.21 -15.59 -18.46
N GLN A 84 -4.86 -15.83 -19.73
CA GLN A 84 -4.98 -14.79 -20.77
C GLN A 84 -6.44 -14.51 -21.15
N GLN A 85 -7.38 -15.32 -20.66
CA GLN A 85 -8.78 -15.15 -20.95
C GLN A 85 -9.31 -13.86 -20.34
N VAL A 86 -9.62 -12.90 -21.18
CA VAL A 86 -10.29 -11.65 -20.80
C VAL A 86 -11.79 -11.95 -20.79
N ASP A 87 -12.42 -11.78 -19.63
CA ASP A 87 -13.86 -11.92 -19.51
C ASP A 87 -14.56 -10.84 -20.36
N SER A 88 -15.75 -11.18 -20.85
CA SER A 88 -16.52 -10.37 -21.81
C SER A 88 -16.68 -8.90 -21.37
N PRO A 89 -16.47 -7.94 -22.26
CA PRO A 89 -16.73 -6.52 -22.00
C PRO A 89 -18.18 -6.20 -21.59
N SER A 90 -19.14 -7.06 -21.95
CA SER A 90 -20.58 -6.87 -21.70
C SER A 90 -20.94 -6.78 -20.20
N PHE A 91 -20.14 -7.35 -19.30
CA PHE A 91 -20.44 -7.32 -17.87
C PHE A 91 -20.40 -5.89 -17.31
N ARG A 92 -19.53 -5.01 -17.85
CA ARG A 92 -19.40 -3.64 -17.40
C ARG A 92 -20.65 -2.81 -17.70
N GLU A 93 -21.37 -3.11 -18.77
CA GLU A 93 -22.63 -2.46 -19.13
C GLU A 93 -23.74 -2.77 -18.12
N HIS A 94 -23.72 -3.97 -17.52
CA HIS A 94 -24.68 -4.36 -16.48
C HIS A 94 -24.43 -3.68 -15.14
N LEU A 95 -23.25 -3.07 -14.95
CA LEU A 95 -22.93 -2.26 -13.77
C LEU A 95 -23.44 -0.82 -13.87
N ALA A 96 -24.16 -0.47 -14.91
CA ALA A 96 -24.71 0.85 -15.11
C ALA A 96 -25.62 1.24 -13.94
N LEU A 97 -25.20 2.21 -13.15
CA LEU A 97 -26.01 2.77 -12.08
C LEU A 97 -27.16 3.61 -12.67
N PRO A 98 -28.33 3.64 -12.03
CA PRO A 98 -29.43 4.53 -12.45
C PRO A 98 -28.93 5.98 -12.58
N ILE A 99 -29.26 6.63 -13.70
CA ILE A 99 -28.87 8.02 -13.96
C ILE A 99 -29.87 8.94 -13.26
N THR A 100 -29.79 9.00 -11.94
CA THR A 100 -30.61 9.83 -11.08
C THR A 100 -29.74 10.80 -10.29
N GLY A 101 -30.34 11.87 -9.78
CA GLY A 101 -29.64 12.86 -8.99
C GLY A 101 -29.31 14.15 -9.74
N ASP A 102 -28.52 15.02 -9.12
CA ASP A 102 -28.05 16.26 -9.72
C ASP A 102 -27.03 16.02 -10.86
N GLU A 103 -26.51 17.08 -11.43
CA GLU A 103 -25.57 16.99 -12.57
C GLU A 103 -24.27 16.28 -12.18
N PHE A 104 -23.74 16.55 -10.97
CA PHE A 104 -22.52 15.91 -10.48
C PHE A 104 -22.76 14.41 -10.20
N GLU A 105 -23.86 14.07 -9.55
CA GLU A 105 -24.21 12.67 -9.28
C GLU A 105 -24.39 11.87 -10.58
N ARG A 106 -25.09 12.42 -11.56
CA ARG A 106 -25.25 11.79 -12.88
C ARG A 106 -23.92 11.56 -13.57
N PHE A 107 -23.02 12.56 -13.51
CA PHE A 107 -21.68 12.43 -14.06
C PHE A 107 -20.87 11.35 -13.31
N ALA A 108 -20.87 11.39 -11.98
CA ALA A 108 -20.16 10.41 -11.15
C ALA A 108 -20.66 8.97 -11.41
N ARG A 109 -21.97 8.76 -11.48
CA ARG A 109 -22.57 7.45 -11.76
C ARG A 109 -22.16 6.89 -13.14
N LYS A 110 -22.06 7.75 -14.16
CA LYS A 110 -21.54 7.36 -15.49
C LYS A 110 -20.06 6.96 -15.44
N LEU A 111 -19.25 7.64 -14.61
CA LEU A 111 -17.83 7.38 -14.50
C LEU A 111 -17.51 6.14 -13.68
N ILE A 112 -18.23 5.86 -12.59
CA ILE A 112 -17.95 4.76 -11.68
C ILE A 112 -17.81 3.45 -12.45
N CYS A 113 -18.76 3.13 -13.33
CA CYS A 113 -18.73 1.90 -14.11
C CYS A 113 -17.49 1.79 -15.01
N LYS A 114 -16.99 2.93 -15.53
CA LYS A 114 -15.80 2.98 -16.39
C LYS A 114 -14.50 2.92 -15.60
N GLN A 115 -14.50 3.42 -14.35
CA GLN A 115 -13.30 3.56 -13.52
C GLN A 115 -13.06 2.38 -12.56
N ILE A 116 -13.99 1.45 -12.42
CA ILE A 116 -13.76 0.24 -11.63
C ILE A 116 -12.57 -0.52 -12.22
N PRO A 117 -11.55 -0.87 -11.41
CA PRO A 117 -10.38 -1.59 -11.90
C PRO A 117 -10.77 -2.91 -12.58
N ARG A 118 -10.13 -3.23 -13.69
CA ARG A 118 -10.39 -4.45 -14.46
C ARG A 118 -10.21 -5.74 -13.65
N SER A 119 -9.37 -5.70 -12.63
CA SER A 119 -9.14 -6.80 -11.69
C SER A 119 -10.41 -7.24 -10.97
N PHE A 120 -11.34 -6.31 -10.72
CA PHE A 120 -12.59 -6.57 -10.01
C PHE A 120 -13.80 -6.79 -10.93
N VAL A 121 -13.64 -6.66 -12.22
CA VAL A 121 -14.70 -6.85 -13.22
C VAL A 121 -14.27 -7.91 -14.24
N GLU A 122 -13.58 -7.50 -15.30
CA GLU A 122 -13.27 -8.38 -16.44
C GLU A 122 -12.28 -9.49 -16.10
N ARG A 123 -11.35 -9.22 -15.18
CA ARG A 123 -10.30 -10.17 -14.81
C ARG A 123 -10.58 -10.95 -13.51
N TYR A 124 -11.68 -10.66 -12.84
CA TYR A 124 -11.99 -11.24 -11.53
C TYR A 124 -11.96 -12.77 -11.54
N ALA A 125 -12.69 -13.39 -12.47
CA ALA A 125 -12.77 -14.84 -12.58
C ALA A 125 -11.41 -15.49 -12.88
N SER A 126 -10.61 -14.86 -13.74
CA SER A 126 -9.25 -15.30 -14.08
C SER A 126 -8.31 -15.23 -12.86
N ILE A 127 -8.34 -14.10 -12.12
CA ILE A 127 -7.54 -13.92 -10.91
C ILE A 127 -7.96 -14.95 -9.85
N ARG A 128 -9.25 -15.10 -9.61
CA ARG A 128 -9.81 -16.08 -8.67
C ARG A 128 -9.39 -17.51 -9.01
N SER A 129 -9.46 -17.88 -10.27
CA SER A 129 -8.99 -19.17 -10.76
C SER A 129 -7.48 -19.36 -10.51
N GLY A 130 -6.66 -18.34 -10.76
CA GLY A 130 -5.23 -18.33 -10.44
C GLY A 130 -4.96 -18.50 -8.94
N ILE A 131 -5.72 -17.82 -8.10
CA ILE A 131 -5.66 -17.96 -6.64
C ILE A 131 -5.97 -19.39 -6.22
N THR A 132 -7.07 -19.94 -6.71
CA THR A 132 -7.49 -21.33 -6.38
C THR A 132 -6.43 -22.35 -6.79
N ARG A 133 -5.80 -22.20 -7.97
CA ARG A 133 -4.68 -23.05 -8.39
C ARG A 133 -3.45 -22.89 -7.49
N SER A 134 -3.18 -21.67 -7.02
CA SER A 134 -1.98 -21.36 -6.24
C SER A 134 -2.10 -21.72 -4.76
N PHE A 135 -3.25 -21.53 -4.16
CA PHE A 135 -3.50 -21.68 -2.72
C PHE A 135 -4.47 -22.83 -2.37
N GLY A 136 -5.15 -23.40 -3.37
CA GLY A 136 -6.20 -24.39 -3.13
C GLY A 136 -7.47 -23.75 -2.57
N ARG A 137 -8.33 -24.58 -1.96
CA ARG A 137 -9.61 -24.18 -1.36
C ARG A 137 -9.57 -24.11 0.17
N LYS A 138 -8.41 -24.36 0.78
CA LYS A 138 -8.26 -24.31 2.23
C LYS A 138 -7.72 -22.93 2.63
N TYR A 139 -8.47 -22.23 3.46
CA TYR A 139 -8.11 -20.89 3.93
C TYR A 139 -7.43 -20.94 5.30
N PRO A 140 -6.52 -20.00 5.59
CA PRO A 140 -5.89 -19.88 6.91
C PRO A 140 -6.91 -19.40 7.96
N ARG A 141 -6.58 -19.60 9.23
CA ARG A 141 -7.36 -19.06 10.36
C ARG A 141 -7.23 -17.55 10.48
N ALA A 142 -6.02 -17.04 10.20
CA ALA A 142 -5.78 -15.61 10.16
C ALA A 142 -4.70 -15.23 9.16
N ILE A 143 -4.83 -14.00 8.64
CA ILE A 143 -3.87 -13.34 7.76
C ILE A 143 -3.39 -12.08 8.47
N PHE A 144 -2.07 -11.90 8.56
CA PHE A 144 -1.44 -10.70 9.08
C PHE A 144 -0.62 -10.03 7.98
N THR A 145 -0.93 -8.78 7.69
CA THR A 145 -0.22 -7.95 6.71
C THR A 145 -0.19 -6.50 7.16
N SER A 146 0.71 -5.70 6.59
CA SER A 146 0.71 -4.25 6.81
C SER A 146 0.13 -3.50 5.60
N ASN A 147 0.58 -3.77 4.36
CA ASN A 147 0.16 -2.98 3.21
C ASN A 147 -0.07 -3.77 1.92
N LEU A 148 0.01 -5.11 1.95
CA LEU A 148 -0.11 -5.90 0.72
C LEU A 148 -1.50 -5.76 0.06
N HIS A 149 -2.54 -5.54 0.85
CA HIS A 149 -3.89 -5.26 0.38
C HIS A 149 -4.03 -3.96 -0.43
N LEU A 150 -3.08 -3.02 -0.30
CA LEU A 150 -3.05 -1.78 -1.07
C LEU A 150 -2.32 -1.93 -2.41
N SER A 151 -1.45 -2.94 -2.54
CA SER A 151 -0.55 -3.09 -3.67
C SER A 151 -0.82 -4.32 -4.55
N SER A 152 -1.71 -5.23 -4.11
CA SER A 152 -2.02 -6.46 -4.83
C SER A 152 -3.53 -6.76 -4.84
N ASP A 153 -4.15 -6.60 -6.00
CA ASP A 153 -5.57 -6.92 -6.19
C ASP A 153 -5.84 -8.41 -5.95
N SER A 154 -4.92 -9.28 -6.36
CA SER A 154 -5.07 -10.73 -6.15
C SER A 154 -5.00 -11.10 -4.67
N PHE A 155 -4.15 -10.42 -3.88
CA PHE A 155 -4.12 -10.59 -2.44
C PHE A 155 -5.42 -10.11 -1.79
N SER A 156 -5.95 -8.97 -2.23
CA SER A 156 -7.22 -8.43 -1.73
C SER A 156 -8.38 -9.37 -2.02
N ILE A 157 -8.47 -9.92 -3.24
CA ILE A 157 -9.50 -10.90 -3.62
C ILE A 157 -9.36 -12.18 -2.78
N TRP A 158 -8.14 -12.72 -2.65
CA TRP A 158 -7.90 -13.91 -1.84
C TRP A 158 -8.27 -13.71 -0.37
N THR A 159 -7.90 -12.56 0.20
CA THR A 159 -8.20 -12.20 1.59
C THR A 159 -9.71 -12.05 1.80
N ALA A 160 -10.42 -11.42 0.88
CA ALA A 160 -11.87 -11.29 0.94
C ALA A 160 -12.57 -12.66 0.91
N GLU A 161 -12.13 -13.56 0.03
CA GLU A 161 -12.63 -14.93 0.00
C GLU A 161 -12.31 -15.71 1.28
N ALA A 162 -11.08 -15.59 1.79
CA ALA A 162 -10.69 -16.23 3.04
C ALA A 162 -11.57 -15.76 4.22
N ARG A 163 -11.88 -14.45 4.29
CA ARG A 163 -12.77 -13.90 5.31
C ARG A 163 -14.18 -14.43 5.22
N ASN A 164 -14.72 -14.61 4.02
CA ASN A 164 -16.03 -15.25 3.83
C ASN A 164 -16.07 -16.72 4.35
N HIS A 165 -14.89 -17.32 4.55
CA HIS A 165 -14.74 -18.65 5.15
C HIS A 165 -14.24 -18.60 6.61
N GLY A 166 -14.39 -17.46 7.29
CA GLY A 166 -14.09 -17.31 8.71
C GLY A 166 -12.65 -16.93 9.05
N CYS A 167 -11.80 -16.68 8.06
CA CYS A 167 -10.44 -16.18 8.29
C CYS A 167 -10.47 -14.78 8.91
N LYS A 168 -9.61 -14.53 9.90
CA LYS A 168 -9.44 -13.20 10.50
C LYS A 168 -8.35 -12.42 9.79
N LEU A 169 -8.60 -11.13 9.54
CA LEU A 169 -7.65 -10.21 8.93
C LEU A 169 -7.09 -9.25 9.97
N LEU A 170 -5.77 -9.31 10.16
CA LEU A 170 -5.03 -8.36 10.97
C LEU A 170 -4.24 -7.44 10.05
N ILE A 171 -4.41 -6.13 10.23
CA ILE A 171 -3.67 -5.13 9.46
C ILE A 171 -2.89 -4.25 10.42
N SER A 172 -1.59 -4.11 10.19
CA SER A 172 -0.77 -3.17 10.93
C SER A 172 -0.56 -1.90 10.14
N GLN A 173 -0.51 -0.78 10.83
CA GLN A 173 0.00 0.47 10.29
C GLN A 173 1.33 0.24 9.56
N HIS A 174 1.57 0.97 8.47
CA HIS A 174 2.75 0.82 7.62
C HIS A 174 3.50 2.12 7.34
N GLY A 175 2.97 3.25 7.79
CA GLY A 175 3.57 4.58 7.61
C GLY A 175 3.29 5.51 8.78
N GLY A 176 3.90 6.68 8.77
CA GLY A 176 3.92 7.62 9.90
C GLY A 176 2.73 8.58 9.97
N LEU A 177 1.87 8.68 8.97
CA LEU A 177 0.82 9.71 8.93
C LEU A 177 -0.49 9.32 9.64
N ASN A 178 -0.67 8.03 9.97
CA ASN A 178 -1.90 7.56 10.58
C ASN A 178 -2.00 8.06 12.04
N GLY A 179 -3.20 8.48 12.45
CA GLY A 179 -3.48 8.98 13.79
C GLY A 179 -2.94 10.38 14.11
N GLN A 180 -2.39 11.10 13.13
CA GLN A 180 -1.79 12.43 13.33
C GLN A 180 -2.67 13.58 12.80
N GLY A 181 -3.51 13.30 11.83
CA GLY A 181 -4.36 14.30 11.19
C GLY A 181 -5.71 14.44 11.88
N LEU A 182 -6.29 15.66 11.80
CA LEU A 182 -7.67 15.90 12.22
C LEU A 182 -8.67 15.04 11.43
N PHE A 183 -8.32 14.75 10.17
CA PHE A 183 -9.09 13.84 9.32
C PHE A 183 -8.26 12.59 9.06
N PRO A 184 -8.84 11.39 9.22
CA PRO A 184 -8.12 10.15 8.96
C PRO A 184 -7.73 10.05 7.49
N THR A 185 -6.58 9.48 7.23
CA THR A 185 -6.13 9.21 5.87
C THR A 185 -7.05 8.19 5.19
N ARG A 186 -7.08 8.16 3.86
CA ARG A 186 -7.85 7.15 3.12
C ARG A 186 -7.44 5.72 3.52
N GLY A 187 -6.13 5.46 3.66
CA GLY A 187 -5.60 4.17 4.09
C GLY A 187 -6.09 3.80 5.48
N GLU A 188 -5.93 4.69 6.44
CA GLU A 188 -6.36 4.51 7.82
C GLU A 188 -7.86 4.15 7.93
N THR A 189 -8.73 4.92 7.26
CA THR A 189 -10.17 4.65 7.24
C THR A 189 -10.49 3.31 6.60
N HIS A 190 -9.82 2.94 5.52
CA HIS A 190 -10.04 1.68 4.83
C HIS A 190 -9.57 0.51 5.70
N GLU A 191 -8.36 0.58 6.22
CA GLU A 191 -7.72 -0.46 7.01
C GLU A 191 -8.48 -0.77 8.30
N SER A 192 -8.89 0.26 9.04
CA SER A 192 -9.69 0.10 10.26
C SER A 192 -11.06 -0.53 10.00
N ARG A 193 -11.67 -0.29 8.82
CA ARG A 193 -12.97 -0.87 8.44
C ARG A 193 -12.88 -2.31 7.99
N ILE A 194 -11.85 -2.67 7.23
CA ILE A 194 -11.72 -4.03 6.68
C ILE A 194 -11.04 -5.01 7.63
N ALA A 195 -10.22 -4.54 8.58
CA ALA A 195 -9.54 -5.40 9.53
C ALA A 195 -10.48 -5.95 10.62
N ASP A 196 -10.30 -7.21 11.01
CA ASP A 196 -10.85 -7.74 12.25
C ASP A 196 -10.04 -7.26 13.46
N CYS A 197 -8.76 -6.94 13.26
CA CYS A 197 -7.91 -6.29 14.24
C CYS A 197 -6.95 -5.34 13.52
N HIS A 198 -7.03 -4.04 13.84
CA HIS A 198 -6.10 -3.02 13.37
C HIS A 198 -5.01 -2.79 14.43
N LEU A 199 -3.75 -2.69 14.00
CA LEU A 199 -2.57 -2.56 14.86
C LEU A 199 -1.85 -1.23 14.60
N PRO A 200 -2.36 -0.11 15.13
CA PRO A 200 -1.73 1.21 15.01
C PRO A 200 -0.46 1.32 15.86
N TRP A 201 0.45 2.22 15.47
CA TRP A 201 1.74 2.43 16.13
C TRP A 201 1.66 3.53 17.20
N GLY A 202 1.53 3.14 18.45
CA GLY A 202 1.62 4.06 19.59
C GLY A 202 0.34 4.88 19.85
N TRP A 203 -0.71 4.73 19.07
CA TRP A 203 -1.99 5.40 19.26
C TRP A 203 -3.15 4.39 19.23
N LYS A 204 -4.31 4.81 19.62
CA LYS A 204 -5.52 3.98 19.64
C LYS A 204 -6.65 4.77 18.98
N ASP A 205 -7.33 4.16 18.04
CA ASP A 205 -8.62 4.67 17.56
C ASP A 205 -9.75 4.28 18.54
N GLU A 206 -10.93 4.83 18.34
CA GLU A 206 -12.09 4.55 19.18
C GLU A 206 -12.66 3.14 18.96
N SER A 207 -12.16 2.41 17.98
CA SER A 207 -12.62 1.08 17.63
C SER A 207 -12.12 0.04 18.61
N GLU A 208 -13.02 -0.80 19.12
CA GLU A 208 -12.67 -1.98 19.92
C GLU A 208 -11.78 -2.97 19.18
N ARG A 209 -11.74 -2.90 17.85
CA ARG A 209 -10.89 -3.74 16.97
C ARG A 209 -9.45 -3.25 16.91
N SER A 210 -9.17 -2.08 17.45
CA SER A 210 -7.82 -1.49 17.44
C SER A 210 -7.03 -1.93 18.64
N LYS A 211 -5.80 -2.40 18.41
CA LYS A 211 -4.84 -2.77 19.48
C LYS A 211 -3.52 -2.09 19.23
N ASN A 212 -3.19 -1.14 20.09
CA ASN A 212 -1.95 -0.40 20.03
C ASN A 212 -0.73 -1.33 20.13
N VAL A 213 0.21 -1.14 19.20
CA VAL A 213 1.49 -1.85 19.16
C VAL A 213 2.65 -0.86 18.93
N PRO A 214 3.89 -1.21 19.29
CA PRO A 214 5.05 -0.44 18.86
C PRO A 214 5.17 -0.42 17.34
N ALA A 215 5.92 0.54 16.79
CA ALA A 215 6.24 0.53 15.36
C ALA A 215 6.96 -0.77 14.99
N LEU A 216 6.29 -1.63 14.22
CA LEU A 216 6.75 -2.99 13.95
C LEU A 216 8.12 -3.05 13.29
N ILE A 217 8.46 -2.05 12.50
CA ILE A 217 9.77 -1.94 11.84
C ILE A 217 10.94 -1.83 12.85
N ASN A 218 10.64 -1.40 14.08
CA ASN A 218 11.64 -1.19 15.14
C ASN A 218 11.72 -2.34 16.14
N VAL A 219 10.88 -3.36 16.01
CA VAL A 219 10.88 -4.50 16.93
C VAL A 219 12.23 -5.23 16.91
N GLY A 220 12.84 -5.38 18.08
CA GLY A 220 14.14 -6.03 18.22
C GLY A 220 15.33 -5.24 17.67
N ARG A 221 15.16 -3.94 17.36
CA ARG A 221 16.27 -3.04 17.10
C ARG A 221 16.82 -2.53 18.42
N GLU A 222 18.11 -2.68 18.60
CA GLU A 222 18.83 -2.01 19.67
C GLU A 222 19.06 -0.55 19.27
N VAL A 223 18.86 0.36 20.20
CA VAL A 223 19.22 1.75 20.03
C VAL A 223 20.72 1.84 20.31
N PHE A 224 21.51 1.84 19.27
CA PHE A 224 22.94 2.13 19.40
C PHE A 224 23.08 3.65 19.51
N GLY A 225 23.32 4.14 20.72
CA GLY A 225 23.83 5.47 20.94
C GLY A 225 25.30 5.35 21.28
N ASP A 226 26.19 5.78 20.42
CA ASP A 226 27.57 6.02 20.85
C ASP A 226 27.54 7.27 21.72
N GLN A 227 27.57 7.06 23.04
CA GLN A 227 27.57 8.14 24.02
C GLN A 227 28.93 8.88 24.07
N SER A 228 29.93 8.40 23.33
CA SER A 228 31.27 8.98 23.28
C SER A 228 31.38 10.19 22.33
N GLU A 229 30.46 10.32 21.38
CA GLU A 229 30.44 11.46 20.45
C GLU A 229 29.45 12.54 20.91
N ALA A 230 29.78 13.80 20.63
CA ALA A 230 28.85 14.92 20.82
C ALA A 230 27.56 14.66 20.02
N PRO A 231 26.38 14.98 20.56
CA PRO A 231 25.11 14.76 19.88
C PRO A 231 25.08 15.53 18.55
N LYS A 232 24.73 14.84 17.47
CA LYS A 232 24.59 15.42 16.13
C LYS A 232 23.10 15.57 15.79
N LEU A 233 22.73 16.69 15.18
CA LEU A 233 21.40 16.87 14.62
C LEU A 233 21.40 16.32 13.18
N LEU A 234 20.59 15.30 12.91
CA LEU A 234 20.39 14.78 11.56
C LEU A 234 19.06 15.26 11.02
N LEU A 235 19.10 16.11 10.00
CA LEU A 235 17.92 16.53 9.23
C LEU A 235 17.80 15.63 7.99
N VAL A 236 16.75 14.84 7.92
CA VAL A 236 16.47 13.98 6.78
C VAL A 236 15.39 14.64 5.95
N THR A 237 15.71 14.98 4.69
CA THR A 237 14.73 15.60 3.79
C THR A 237 13.83 14.56 3.17
N ASP A 238 12.58 14.96 2.89
CA ASP A 238 11.63 14.14 2.14
C ASP A 238 11.77 14.36 0.62
N CYS A 239 11.29 13.42 -0.17
CA CYS A 239 11.18 13.55 -1.61
C CYS A 239 9.87 14.23 -1.96
N THR A 240 9.97 15.44 -2.44
CA THR A 240 8.85 16.14 -3.00
C THR A 240 8.83 15.93 -4.52
N TYR A 241 7.70 15.41 -5.03
CA TYR A 241 7.58 15.14 -6.45
C TYR A 241 7.54 16.43 -7.26
N ARG A 242 8.34 16.52 -8.32
CA ARG A 242 8.33 17.65 -9.26
C ARG A 242 6.94 17.91 -9.85
N TYR A 243 6.17 16.85 -10.05
CA TYR A 243 4.78 16.91 -10.51
C TYR A 243 3.87 16.30 -9.44
N GLY A 244 2.85 17.04 -9.04
CA GLY A 244 1.90 16.57 -8.03
C GLY A 244 1.25 15.25 -8.47
N ARG A 245 1.45 14.20 -7.68
CA ARG A 245 0.78 12.90 -7.91
C ARG A 245 -0.68 12.92 -7.49
N GLN A 246 -1.06 13.91 -6.70
CA GLN A 246 -2.39 14.03 -6.12
C GLN A 246 -2.86 15.47 -6.31
N PRO A 247 -4.18 15.71 -6.49
CA PRO A 247 -4.72 17.05 -6.77
C PRO A 247 -4.38 18.11 -5.71
N TRP A 248 -4.06 17.68 -4.50
CA TRP A 248 -3.69 18.57 -3.38
C TRP A 248 -2.18 18.73 -3.19
N MET A 249 -1.35 18.08 -3.97
CA MET A 249 0.10 18.26 -3.96
C MET A 249 0.47 19.26 -5.05
N SER A 250 0.94 20.42 -4.67
CA SER A 250 1.43 21.43 -5.60
C SER A 250 2.96 21.51 -5.58
N SER A 251 3.54 22.02 -6.66
CA SER A 251 4.97 22.33 -6.69
C SER A 251 5.35 23.45 -5.72
N ILE A 252 4.38 24.27 -5.32
CA ILE A 252 4.54 25.33 -4.31
C ILE A 252 4.85 24.72 -2.95
N ASP A 253 4.23 23.58 -2.59
CA ASP A 253 4.48 22.92 -1.31
C ASP A 253 5.95 22.51 -1.17
N ASN A 254 6.61 22.18 -2.26
CA ASN A 254 8.03 21.88 -2.32
C ASN A 254 8.88 23.10 -1.98
N GLN A 255 8.55 24.22 -2.57
CA GLN A 255 9.29 25.46 -2.36
C GLN A 255 9.12 25.93 -0.90
N ILE A 256 7.90 25.87 -0.37
CA ILE A 256 7.60 26.17 1.02
C ILE A 256 8.37 25.24 1.96
N TYR A 257 8.38 23.93 1.67
CA TYR A 257 9.11 22.94 2.46
C TYR A 257 10.62 23.26 2.52
N LEU A 258 11.25 23.50 1.36
CA LEU A 258 12.69 23.83 1.31
C LEU A 258 13.01 25.16 1.98
N THR A 259 12.17 26.18 1.77
CA THR A 259 12.32 27.48 2.43
C THR A 259 12.23 27.36 3.96
N ASN A 260 11.25 26.58 4.45
CA ASN A 260 11.11 26.35 5.89
C ASN A 260 12.29 25.54 6.46
N LEU A 261 12.79 24.57 5.72
CA LEU A 261 13.97 23.77 6.12
C LEU A 261 15.22 24.67 6.18
N GLN A 262 15.43 25.53 5.20
CA GLN A 262 16.51 26.48 5.16
C GLN A 262 16.41 27.46 6.34
N ALA A 263 15.24 28.07 6.56
CA ALA A 263 15.00 28.96 7.69
C ALA A 263 15.25 28.29 9.05
N LEU A 264 14.85 26.99 9.19
CA LEU A 264 15.16 26.22 10.38
C LEU A 264 16.68 26.12 10.61
N VAL A 265 17.43 25.74 9.56
CA VAL A 265 18.89 25.58 9.64
C VAL A 265 19.58 26.91 9.97
N GLU A 266 19.15 28.03 9.37
CA GLU A 266 19.69 29.37 9.61
C GLU A 266 19.45 29.89 11.04
N GLN A 267 18.35 29.44 11.67
CA GLN A 267 17.98 29.82 13.03
C GLN A 267 18.59 28.92 14.12
N LEU A 268 19.31 27.87 13.74
CA LEU A 268 19.95 26.99 14.72
C LEU A 268 21.05 27.74 15.52
N PRO A 269 21.16 27.52 16.85
CA PRO A 269 22.31 27.96 17.62
C PRO A 269 23.62 27.49 16.98
N LYS A 270 24.66 28.31 17.03
CA LYS A 270 25.95 28.03 16.35
C LYS A 270 26.55 26.68 16.71
N GLU A 271 26.39 26.22 17.92
CA GLU A 271 26.88 24.93 18.42
C GLU A 271 26.14 23.80 17.76
N ILE A 272 24.81 23.89 17.60
CA ILE A 272 23.98 22.90 16.96
C ILE A 272 24.18 22.93 15.44
N TYR A 273 24.23 24.12 14.84
CA TYR A 273 24.49 24.29 13.41
C TYR A 273 25.75 23.56 12.96
N ARG A 274 26.87 23.71 13.73
CA ARG A 274 28.13 23.02 13.40
C ARG A 274 28.07 21.51 13.51
N GLN A 275 27.13 20.97 14.25
CA GLN A 275 26.92 19.53 14.45
C GLN A 275 25.76 18.99 13.61
N THR A 276 25.13 19.85 12.79
CA THR A 276 23.99 19.48 11.94
C THR A 276 24.48 18.81 10.66
N ILE A 277 23.90 17.67 10.37
CA ILE A 277 24.07 16.92 9.12
C ILE A 277 22.75 16.94 8.38
N VAL A 278 22.76 17.42 7.13
CA VAL A 278 21.58 17.36 6.26
C VAL A 278 21.74 16.18 5.31
N ARG A 279 20.85 15.22 5.40
CA ARG A 279 20.75 14.09 4.48
C ARG A 279 19.66 14.39 3.45
N LEU A 280 20.08 14.74 2.25
CA LEU A 280 19.16 14.95 1.15
C LEU A 280 18.57 13.61 0.67
N HIS A 281 17.35 13.67 0.16
CA HIS A 281 16.75 12.52 -0.52
C HIS A 281 17.51 12.25 -1.83
N HIS A 282 17.61 11.00 -2.25
CA HIS A 282 18.43 10.58 -3.39
C HIS A 282 17.94 11.11 -4.76
N HIS A 283 16.83 11.80 -4.82
CA HIS A 283 16.31 12.47 -6.02
C HIS A 283 16.67 13.95 -6.11
N TYR A 284 17.45 14.49 -5.15
CA TYR A 284 18.01 15.83 -5.21
C TYR A 284 19.43 15.80 -5.78
#